data_7b7f0758785faf6f77c6ec3aab2401ea
#
_entry.id   7b7f0758785faf6f77c6ec3aab2401ea
#
_cell.length_a   1.000
_cell.length_b   1.000
_cell.length_c   1.000
_cell.angle_alpha   90.00
_cell.angle_beta   90.00
_cell.angle_gamma   90.00
#
_symmetry.space_group_name_H-M   'P 1'
#
loop_
_entity.id
_entity.type
_entity.pdbx_description
1 polymer ?
#
loop_
_entity_poly.entity_id
_entity_poly.type
_entity_poly.pdbx_seq_one_letter_code
_entity_poly.pdbx_strand_id
1 'polypeptide(L)'
;MPVGEYIDNIKETCSTLFDGLAVTMSYMFHAPITFQYPDRMPQPLQDLLPARYRGHLYVDLDQCISCLLCEKACPIECIKIEDVRIEKIMITDVDGRPTPKVKEPTLFDINMYKCMYCGLCVDPCPTGAIRFTKEFEGATANIQNLHFRFVTPGRRGMALALGAEAAKKAAEKKSAHAAAAAAPANPASSATEAPPAGSAAGSAS
;
A
#
# COMPACT_ATOMS: atom_id res chain seq x y z
N MET A 1 -51.68 49.32 -24.72
CA MET A 1 -51.60 48.72 -23.37
C MET A 1 -52.54 49.54 -22.47
N PRO A 2 -53.49 48.97 -21.79
CA PRO A 2 -54.28 49.69 -20.82
C PRO A 2 -53.38 50.12 -19.64
N VAL A 3 -53.57 51.34 -19.17
CA VAL A 3 -52.76 51.96 -18.09
C VAL A 3 -52.72 51.07 -16.83
N GLY A 4 -53.76 50.26 -16.58
CA GLY A 4 -53.78 49.29 -15.47
C GLY A 4 -52.77 48.21 -15.56
N GLU A 5 -52.53 47.59 -16.71
CA GLU A 5 -51.60 46.58 -16.97
C GLU A 5 -50.11 47.07 -16.75
N TYR A 6 -49.83 48.31 -17.13
CA TYR A 6 -48.61 48.99 -16.92
C TYR A 6 -48.27 49.20 -15.43
N ILE A 7 -49.30 49.63 -14.65
CA ILE A 7 -49.12 49.81 -13.19
C ILE A 7 -48.90 48.48 -12.47
N ASP A 8 -49.58 47.43 -12.88
CA ASP A 8 -49.46 46.11 -12.29
C ASP A 8 -48.06 45.50 -12.59
N ASN A 9 -47.55 45.68 -13.80
CA ASN A 9 -46.19 45.29 -14.17
C ASN A 9 -45.14 46.05 -13.33
N ILE A 10 -45.33 47.33 -13.03
CA ILE A 10 -44.42 48.07 -12.16
C ILE A 10 -44.44 47.53 -10.73
N LYS A 11 -45.63 47.23 -10.19
CA LYS A 11 -45.75 46.64 -8.84
C LYS A 11 -45.05 45.29 -8.74
N GLU A 12 -45.28 44.43 -9.74
CA GLU A 12 -44.66 43.11 -9.79
C GLU A 12 -43.12 43.23 -9.90
N THR A 13 -42.62 44.14 -10.75
CA THR A 13 -41.19 44.42 -10.88
C THR A 13 -40.58 44.94 -9.57
N CYS A 14 -41.23 45.85 -8.89
CA CYS A 14 -40.77 46.35 -7.59
C CYS A 14 -40.77 45.25 -6.53
N SER A 15 -41.84 44.42 -6.47
CA SER A 15 -41.90 43.31 -5.54
C SER A 15 -40.76 42.31 -5.73
N THR A 16 -40.54 41.89 -6.99
CA THR A 16 -39.47 40.94 -7.30
C THR A 16 -38.07 41.49 -7.03
N LEU A 17 -37.84 42.80 -7.23
CA LEU A 17 -36.59 43.46 -6.84
C LEU A 17 -36.37 43.43 -5.31
N PHE A 18 -37.41 43.72 -4.55
CA PHE A 18 -37.33 43.67 -3.07
C PHE A 18 -37.13 42.25 -2.55
N ASP A 19 -37.77 41.26 -3.18
CA ASP A 19 -37.53 39.84 -2.83
C ASP A 19 -36.09 39.42 -3.10
N GLY A 20 -35.53 39.81 -4.23
CA GLY A 20 -34.13 39.55 -4.55
C GLY A 20 -33.16 40.24 -3.58
N LEU A 21 -33.43 41.49 -3.22
CA LEU A 21 -32.63 42.21 -2.22
C LEU A 21 -32.75 41.59 -0.81
N ALA A 22 -33.93 41.14 -0.43
CA ALA A 22 -34.17 40.49 0.86
C ALA A 22 -33.34 39.18 0.99
N VAL A 23 -33.30 38.37 -0.08
CA VAL A 23 -32.50 37.14 -0.13
C VAL A 23 -31.00 37.46 0.03
N THR A 24 -30.46 38.41 -0.73
CA THR A 24 -29.05 38.77 -0.64
C THR A 24 -28.69 39.36 0.74
N MET A 25 -29.58 40.16 1.30
CA MET A 25 -29.43 40.75 2.63
C MET A 25 -29.43 39.68 3.72
N SER A 26 -30.27 38.67 3.60
CA SER A 26 -30.29 37.55 4.55
C SER A 26 -28.97 36.79 4.62
N TYR A 27 -28.31 36.61 3.45
CA TYR A 27 -26.99 35.97 3.40
C TYR A 27 -25.88 36.78 4.07
N MET A 28 -26.03 38.09 4.22
CA MET A 28 -25.05 38.91 4.91
C MET A 28 -25.01 38.63 6.41
N PHE A 29 -26.09 38.11 6.99
CA PHE A 29 -26.20 37.73 8.40
C PHE A 29 -26.01 36.24 8.66
N HIS A 30 -25.89 35.44 7.61
CA HIS A 30 -25.56 34.01 7.75
C HIS A 30 -24.10 33.78 8.09
N ALA A 31 -23.86 32.83 9.00
CA ALA A 31 -22.49 32.39 9.27
C ALA A 31 -21.86 31.80 7.99
N PRO A 32 -20.60 32.11 7.67
CA PRO A 32 -19.92 31.60 6.48
C PRO A 32 -19.80 30.07 6.55
N ILE A 33 -20.16 29.40 5.45
CA ILE A 33 -20.06 27.95 5.29
C ILE A 33 -18.68 27.55 4.74
N THR A 34 -17.99 28.51 4.15
CA THR A 34 -16.69 28.27 3.50
C THR A 34 -15.57 28.08 4.52
N PHE A 35 -14.76 27.06 4.28
CA PHE A 35 -13.47 26.88 4.98
C PHE A 35 -12.39 27.70 4.27
N GLN A 36 -11.75 28.58 5.01
CA GLN A 36 -10.65 29.39 4.48
C GLN A 36 -9.31 28.68 4.71
N TYR A 37 -9.02 27.72 3.86
CA TYR A 37 -7.75 27.01 3.88
C TYR A 37 -6.62 27.88 3.29
N PRO A 38 -5.44 27.93 3.91
CA PRO A 38 -5.04 27.25 5.15
C PRO A 38 -5.28 28.08 6.43
N ASP A 39 -5.61 29.38 6.33
CA ASP A 39 -5.44 30.37 7.39
C ASP A 39 -6.49 30.31 8.52
N ARG A 40 -7.76 30.02 8.16
CA ARG A 40 -8.88 30.07 9.11
C ARG A 40 -9.65 28.76 9.14
N MET A 41 -8.95 27.74 9.63
CA MET A 41 -9.56 26.43 9.85
C MET A 41 -9.95 26.28 11.32
N PRO A 42 -11.17 25.84 11.65
CA PRO A 42 -11.60 25.58 13.03
C PRO A 42 -10.86 24.38 13.64
N GLN A 43 -10.41 23.44 12.81
CA GLN A 43 -9.67 22.24 13.18
C GLN A 43 -8.66 21.89 12.07
N PRO A 44 -7.59 21.16 12.38
CA PRO A 44 -6.69 20.64 11.35
C PRO A 44 -7.49 19.85 10.30
N LEU A 45 -7.25 20.13 9.01
CA LEU A 45 -8.03 19.49 7.94
C LEU A 45 -7.91 17.95 7.97
N GLN A 46 -6.81 17.42 8.47
CA GLN A 46 -6.60 15.98 8.63
C GLN A 46 -7.64 15.32 9.55
N ASP A 47 -8.15 16.04 10.57
CA ASP A 47 -9.18 15.53 11.48
C ASP A 47 -10.58 15.54 10.84
N LEU A 48 -10.81 16.47 9.90
CA LEU A 48 -12.05 16.57 9.15
C LEU A 48 -12.16 15.52 8.03
N LEU A 49 -11.03 14.92 7.63
CA LEU A 49 -11.02 13.92 6.58
C LEU A 49 -11.59 12.58 7.07
N PRO A 50 -12.37 11.87 6.21
CA PRO A 50 -12.93 10.57 6.57
C PRO A 50 -11.84 9.55 6.89
N ALA A 51 -12.19 8.52 7.69
CA ALA A 51 -11.24 7.48 8.10
C ALA A 51 -10.64 6.70 6.92
N ARG A 52 -11.38 6.60 5.80
CA ARG A 52 -10.94 5.94 4.57
C ARG A 52 -10.40 6.90 3.51
N TYR A 53 -9.86 8.03 3.94
CA TYR A 53 -9.26 8.98 3.02
C TYR A 53 -8.02 8.39 2.33
N ARG A 54 -7.89 8.61 1.02
CA ARG A 54 -6.77 8.16 0.21
C ARG A 54 -5.79 9.30 -0.03
N GLY A 55 -4.99 9.62 0.99
CA GLY A 55 -3.90 10.59 0.87
C GLY A 55 -2.61 9.94 0.36
N HIS A 56 -1.47 10.49 0.75
CA HIS A 56 -0.19 9.93 0.33
C HIS A 56 0.02 8.52 0.86
N LEU A 57 0.64 7.67 0.04
CA LEU A 57 1.03 6.32 0.45
C LEU A 57 2.20 6.41 1.43
N TYR A 58 2.11 5.63 2.48
CA TYR A 58 3.17 5.41 3.46
C TYR A 58 3.52 3.93 3.50
N VAL A 59 4.78 3.63 3.67
CA VAL A 59 5.29 2.25 3.75
C VAL A 59 6.09 2.09 5.03
N ASP A 60 5.67 1.12 5.85
CA ASP A 60 6.40 0.67 7.00
C ASP A 60 7.37 -0.45 6.59
N LEU A 61 8.65 -0.12 6.49
CA LEU A 61 9.67 -1.06 6.03
C LEU A 61 9.95 -2.17 7.06
N ASP A 62 9.64 -1.95 8.34
CA ASP A 62 9.87 -2.96 9.37
C ASP A 62 8.85 -4.10 9.24
N GLN A 63 7.63 -3.78 8.87
CA GLN A 63 6.57 -4.74 8.58
C GLN A 63 6.63 -5.30 7.15
N CYS A 64 7.37 -4.68 6.25
CA CYS A 64 7.47 -5.11 4.86
C CYS A 64 8.31 -6.38 4.71
N ILE A 65 7.73 -7.43 4.12
CA ILE A 65 8.41 -8.71 3.81
C ILE A 65 8.96 -8.79 2.39
N SER A 66 8.90 -7.71 1.62
CA SER A 66 9.33 -7.63 0.21
C SER A 66 8.73 -8.75 -0.66
N CYS A 67 7.40 -8.96 -0.56
CA CYS A 67 6.68 -9.96 -1.33
C CYS A 67 6.41 -9.54 -2.78
N LEU A 68 6.64 -8.27 -3.14
CA LEU A 68 6.45 -7.67 -4.47
C LEU A 68 4.98 -7.65 -4.96
N LEU A 69 4.01 -7.99 -4.11
CA LEU A 69 2.59 -7.99 -4.49
C LEU A 69 2.08 -6.59 -4.83
N CYS A 70 2.50 -5.57 -4.06
CA CYS A 70 2.12 -4.18 -4.31
C CYS A 70 2.68 -3.64 -5.64
N GLU A 71 3.90 -4.04 -6.02
CA GLU A 71 4.50 -3.69 -7.31
C GLU A 71 3.72 -4.31 -8.47
N LYS A 72 3.41 -5.62 -8.37
CA LYS A 72 2.66 -6.34 -9.40
C LYS A 72 1.20 -5.90 -9.52
N ALA A 73 0.58 -5.47 -8.41
CA ALA A 73 -0.80 -4.99 -8.40
C ALA A 73 -0.95 -3.58 -8.97
N CYS A 74 0.15 -2.85 -9.16
CA CYS A 74 0.11 -1.49 -9.67
C CYS A 74 -0.07 -1.45 -11.19
N PRO A 75 -1.20 -0.97 -11.75
CA PRO A 75 -1.45 -0.98 -13.19
C PRO A 75 -0.57 -0.01 -13.98
N ILE A 76 0.02 0.98 -13.32
CA ILE A 76 0.85 2.03 -13.94
C ILE A 76 2.32 1.93 -13.53
N GLU A 77 2.72 0.84 -12.86
CA GLU A 77 4.09 0.57 -12.47
C GLU A 77 4.77 1.75 -11.74
N CYS A 78 4.04 2.39 -10.80
CA CYS A 78 4.58 3.51 -10.05
C CYS A 78 5.43 3.08 -8.84
N ILE A 79 5.41 1.81 -8.46
CA ILE A 79 6.15 1.24 -7.33
C ILE A 79 7.32 0.44 -7.88
N LYS A 80 8.51 0.65 -7.33
CA LYS A 80 9.71 -0.14 -7.63
C LYS A 80 10.35 -0.64 -6.34
N ILE A 81 10.60 -1.95 -6.29
CA ILE A 81 11.14 -2.61 -5.12
C ILE A 81 12.34 -3.46 -5.55
N GLU A 82 13.47 -3.26 -4.88
CA GLU A 82 14.61 -4.18 -4.94
C GLU A 82 14.79 -4.81 -3.57
N ASP A 83 15.05 -6.11 -3.51
CA ASP A 83 15.18 -6.84 -2.27
C ASP A 83 16.46 -7.67 -2.23
N VAL A 84 16.94 -7.92 -1.00
CA VAL A 84 18.04 -8.84 -0.72
C VAL A 84 17.57 -9.89 0.27
N ARG A 85 17.99 -11.13 0.07
CA ARG A 85 17.70 -12.21 1.01
C ARG A 85 18.50 -12.02 2.29
N ILE A 86 17.81 -12.12 3.43
CA ILE A 86 18.38 -12.07 4.76
C ILE A 86 18.08 -13.37 5.51
N GLU A 87 18.65 -13.53 6.69
CA GLU A 87 18.23 -14.59 7.61
C GLU A 87 16.79 -14.41 8.02
N LYS A 88 16.11 -15.51 8.30
CA LYS A 88 14.72 -15.53 8.70
C LYS A 88 14.51 -14.80 10.02
N ILE A 89 13.82 -13.68 9.99
CA ILE A 89 13.42 -12.89 11.14
C ILE A 89 11.90 -13.01 11.29
N MET A 90 11.42 -13.21 12.51
CA MET A 90 9.97 -13.17 12.78
C MET A 90 9.56 -11.73 13.05
N ILE A 91 8.60 -11.24 12.29
CA ILE A 91 7.98 -9.93 12.50
C ILE A 91 6.50 -10.12 12.85
N THR A 92 5.93 -9.13 13.52
CA THR A 92 4.50 -9.12 13.84
C THR A 92 3.79 -8.22 12.83
N ASP A 93 2.78 -8.77 12.17
CA ASP A 93 1.92 -8.00 11.24
C ASP A 93 1.02 -7.02 11.98
N VAL A 94 0.35 -6.15 11.24
CA VAL A 94 -0.69 -5.25 11.78
C VAL A 94 -1.77 -6.02 12.55
N ASP A 95 -2.09 -7.25 12.12
CA ASP A 95 -3.08 -8.14 12.76
C ASP A 95 -2.52 -8.93 13.96
N GLY A 96 -1.26 -8.70 14.35
CA GLY A 96 -0.62 -9.42 15.46
C GLY A 96 -0.15 -10.84 15.13
N ARG A 97 -0.13 -11.24 13.86
CA ARG A 97 0.32 -12.56 13.44
C ARG A 97 1.84 -12.59 13.23
N PRO A 98 2.53 -13.62 13.70
CA PRO A 98 3.97 -13.76 13.45
C PRO A 98 4.20 -14.21 12.00
N THR A 99 4.75 -13.34 11.16
CA THR A 99 5.14 -13.64 9.79
C THR A 99 6.65 -13.71 9.64
N PRO A 100 7.18 -14.67 8.85
CA PRO A 100 8.61 -14.78 8.60
C PRO A 100 9.05 -13.77 7.52
N LYS A 101 9.95 -12.88 7.89
CA LYS A 101 10.64 -11.98 6.96
C LYS A 101 11.96 -12.63 6.53
N VAL A 102 12.10 -12.91 5.25
CA VAL A 102 13.28 -13.57 4.65
C VAL A 102 14.00 -12.63 3.70
N LYS A 103 13.37 -11.49 3.40
CA LYS A 103 13.85 -10.49 2.45
C LYS A 103 13.74 -9.10 3.04
N GLU A 104 14.77 -8.29 2.82
CA GLU A 104 14.80 -6.88 3.21
C GLU A 104 14.82 -6.01 1.96
N PRO A 105 13.97 -4.97 1.85
CA PRO A 105 14.01 -4.07 0.73
C PRO A 105 15.27 -3.19 0.78
N THR A 106 16.03 -3.19 -0.30
CA THR A 106 17.18 -2.30 -0.52
C THR A 106 16.80 -1.03 -1.25
N LEU A 107 15.69 -1.10 -1.99
CA LEU A 107 15.05 0.03 -2.65
C LEU A 107 13.54 -0.14 -2.54
N PHE A 108 12.86 0.91 -2.14
CA PHE A 108 11.41 0.98 -2.15
C PHE A 108 11.02 2.42 -2.53
N ASP A 109 10.71 2.59 -3.79
CA ASP A 109 10.41 3.89 -4.36
C ASP A 109 8.99 3.91 -4.90
N ILE A 110 8.27 5.01 -4.63
CA ILE A 110 6.94 5.25 -5.15
C ILE A 110 6.94 6.57 -5.91
N ASN A 111 6.57 6.51 -7.19
CA ASN A 111 6.41 7.69 -8.02
C ASN A 111 5.00 8.28 -7.82
N MET A 112 4.85 9.20 -6.85
CA MET A 112 3.54 9.79 -6.54
C MET A 112 2.98 10.64 -7.69
N TYR A 113 3.82 11.20 -8.56
CA TYR A 113 3.37 11.94 -9.73
C TYR A 113 2.71 11.06 -10.82
N LYS A 114 2.92 9.74 -10.78
CA LYS A 114 2.21 8.76 -11.63
C LYS A 114 1.04 8.10 -10.91
N CYS A 115 1.04 8.12 -9.58
CA CYS A 115 0.07 7.39 -8.77
C CYS A 115 -1.34 7.95 -8.96
N MET A 116 -2.30 7.09 -9.28
CA MET A 116 -3.73 7.43 -9.40
C MET A 116 -4.52 7.20 -8.10
N TYR A 117 -3.86 6.91 -6.99
CA TYR A 117 -4.48 6.69 -5.67
C TYR A 117 -5.60 5.63 -5.66
N CYS A 118 -5.51 4.63 -6.52
CA CYS A 118 -6.54 3.59 -6.67
C CYS A 118 -6.65 2.62 -5.50
N GLY A 119 -5.56 2.41 -4.74
CA GLY A 119 -5.54 1.52 -3.57
C GLY A 119 -5.24 0.06 -3.85
N LEU A 120 -5.11 -0.35 -5.12
CA LEU A 120 -4.84 -1.74 -5.51
C LEU A 120 -3.52 -2.31 -4.96
N CYS A 121 -2.60 -1.47 -4.49
CA CYS A 121 -1.37 -1.90 -3.84
C CYS A 121 -1.56 -2.18 -2.34
N VAL A 122 -2.59 -1.59 -1.71
CA VAL A 122 -2.85 -1.72 -0.27
C VAL A 122 -3.56 -3.04 0.03
N ASP A 123 -4.56 -3.40 -0.77
CA ASP A 123 -5.40 -4.58 -0.55
C ASP A 123 -4.63 -5.92 -0.53
N PRO A 124 -3.67 -6.19 -1.43
CA PRO A 124 -2.96 -7.47 -1.47
C PRO A 124 -1.80 -7.54 -0.45
N CYS A 125 -1.54 -6.51 0.34
CA CYS A 125 -0.44 -6.50 1.30
C CYS A 125 -0.76 -7.39 2.51
N PRO A 126 -0.09 -8.53 2.70
CA PRO A 126 -0.42 -9.45 3.78
C PRO A 126 -0.07 -8.92 5.16
N THR A 127 0.89 -8.00 5.25
CA THR A 127 1.37 -7.44 6.52
C THR A 127 0.79 -6.06 6.82
N GLY A 128 0.03 -5.47 5.88
CA GLY A 128 -0.46 -4.10 6.00
C GLY A 128 0.64 -3.02 6.01
N ALA A 129 1.83 -3.36 5.55
CA ALA A 129 2.99 -2.45 5.54
C ALA A 129 2.77 -1.20 4.69
N ILE A 130 2.01 -1.30 3.60
CA ILE A 130 1.65 -0.17 2.74
C ILE A 130 0.23 0.29 3.08
N ARG A 131 0.07 1.59 3.33
CA ARG A 131 -1.22 2.17 3.71
C ARG A 131 -1.34 3.61 3.23
N PHE A 132 -2.58 4.10 3.13
CA PHE A 132 -2.85 5.51 2.92
C PHE A 132 -2.73 6.29 4.23
N THR A 133 -2.20 7.51 4.13
CA THR A 133 -2.22 8.48 5.21
C THR A 133 -3.31 9.52 4.98
N LYS A 134 -3.53 10.38 5.96
CA LYS A 134 -4.38 11.56 5.79
C LYS A 134 -3.61 12.77 5.25
N GLU A 135 -2.35 12.61 4.88
CA GLU A 135 -1.56 13.64 4.24
C GLU A 135 -1.96 13.79 2.78
N PHE A 136 -2.21 15.02 2.36
CA PHE A 136 -2.67 15.36 1.01
C PHE A 136 -1.86 16.50 0.38
N GLU A 137 -1.05 17.18 1.17
CA GLU A 137 -0.25 18.31 0.69
C GLU A 137 0.98 17.82 -0.08
N GLY A 138 0.83 17.71 -1.39
CA GLY A 138 1.89 17.28 -2.30
C GLY A 138 2.21 18.31 -3.38
N ALA A 139 1.72 19.56 -3.24
CA ALA A 139 2.01 20.61 -4.22
C ALA A 139 3.48 21.00 -4.17
N THR A 140 4.19 20.85 -5.27
CA THR A 140 5.61 21.17 -5.38
C THR A 140 5.96 21.69 -6.76
N ALA A 141 6.89 22.63 -6.84
CA ALA A 141 7.42 23.15 -8.11
C ALA A 141 8.37 22.15 -8.81
N ASN A 142 8.94 21.21 -8.05
CA ASN A 142 9.86 20.22 -8.59
C ASN A 142 9.25 18.81 -8.52
N ILE A 143 9.04 18.20 -9.68
CA ILE A 143 8.46 16.85 -9.80
C ILE A 143 9.26 15.76 -9.06
N GLN A 144 10.56 15.96 -8.87
CA GLN A 144 11.42 15.01 -8.16
C GLN A 144 11.05 14.88 -6.68
N ASN A 145 10.41 15.88 -6.08
CA ASN A 145 9.95 15.83 -4.71
C ASN A 145 8.74 14.88 -4.53
N LEU A 146 8.05 14.54 -5.63
CA LEU A 146 6.97 13.55 -5.66
C LEU A 146 7.48 12.13 -5.91
N HIS A 147 8.78 11.92 -5.96
CA HIS A 147 9.40 10.61 -5.97
C HIS A 147 9.76 10.24 -4.53
N PHE A 148 8.90 9.48 -3.88
CA PHE A 148 9.06 9.08 -2.49
C PHE A 148 9.99 7.88 -2.39
N ARG A 149 11.11 8.09 -1.70
CA ARG A 149 12.10 7.05 -1.39
C ARG A 149 11.99 6.70 0.07
N PHE A 150 11.53 5.50 0.37
CA PHE A 150 11.33 5.04 1.75
C PHE A 150 12.60 4.46 2.36
N VAL A 151 13.47 3.86 1.54
CA VAL A 151 14.73 3.29 2.01
C VAL A 151 15.80 4.36 2.10
N THR A 152 16.24 4.67 3.33
CA THR A 152 17.37 5.59 3.56
C THR A 152 18.68 4.95 3.17
N PRO A 153 19.72 5.73 2.77
CA PRO A 153 21.04 5.19 2.41
C PRO A 153 21.66 4.32 3.50
N GLY A 154 21.49 4.68 4.78
CA GLY A 154 21.96 3.88 5.92
C GLY A 154 21.28 2.52 6.02
N ARG A 155 19.94 2.48 5.86
CA ARG A 155 19.17 1.23 5.86
C ARG A 155 19.54 0.34 4.67
N ARG A 156 19.74 0.93 3.50
CA ARG A 156 20.23 0.21 2.32
C ARG A 156 21.58 -0.46 2.57
N GLY A 157 22.53 0.25 3.17
CA GLY A 157 23.85 -0.30 3.53
C GLY A 157 23.72 -1.47 4.50
N MET A 158 22.88 -1.35 5.53
CA MET A 158 22.61 -2.42 6.49
C MET A 158 21.95 -3.64 5.83
N ALA A 159 20.97 -3.44 4.97
CA ALA A 159 20.31 -4.53 4.24
C ALA A 159 21.29 -5.29 3.33
N LEU A 160 22.18 -4.58 2.63
CA LEU A 160 23.20 -5.19 1.79
C LEU A 160 24.23 -5.99 2.62
N ALA A 161 24.62 -5.49 3.79
CA ALA A 161 25.54 -6.21 4.68
C ALA A 161 24.90 -7.50 5.20
N LEU A 162 23.66 -7.44 5.69
CA LEU A 162 22.89 -8.63 6.13
C LEU A 162 22.69 -9.64 4.99
N GLY A 163 22.44 -9.16 3.78
CA GLY A 163 22.32 -10.01 2.60
C GLY A 163 23.63 -10.72 2.23
N ALA A 164 24.75 -10.03 2.35
CA ALA A 164 26.08 -10.62 2.10
C ALA A 164 26.41 -11.72 3.13
N GLU A 165 26.07 -11.52 4.40
CA GLU A 165 26.25 -12.54 5.45
C GLU A 165 25.34 -13.75 5.21
N ALA A 166 24.08 -13.52 4.86
CA ALA A 166 23.12 -14.59 4.55
C ALA A 166 23.59 -15.40 3.31
N ALA A 167 24.13 -14.73 2.30
CA ALA A 167 24.69 -15.38 1.11
C ALA A 167 25.90 -16.26 1.44
N LYS A 168 26.82 -15.79 2.30
CA LYS A 168 27.98 -16.57 2.77
C LYS A 168 27.53 -17.82 3.51
N LYS A 169 26.61 -17.71 4.47
CA LYS A 169 26.06 -18.84 5.21
C LYS A 169 25.30 -19.84 4.32
N ALA A 170 24.61 -19.36 3.30
CA ALA A 170 23.91 -20.20 2.33
C ALA A 170 24.90 -20.97 1.43
N ALA A 171 26.01 -20.34 1.04
CA ALA A 171 27.08 -20.99 0.28
C ALA A 171 27.78 -22.07 1.12
N GLU A 172 28.05 -21.79 2.38
CA GLU A 172 28.65 -22.75 3.33
C GLU A 172 27.75 -23.97 3.57
N LYS A 173 26.46 -23.76 3.75
CA LYS A 173 25.47 -24.85 3.86
C LYS A 173 25.37 -25.69 2.59
N LYS A 174 25.46 -25.09 1.41
CA LYS A 174 25.45 -25.81 0.13
C LYS A 174 26.75 -26.67 -0.03
N SER A 175 27.91 -26.14 0.33
CA SER A 175 29.16 -26.89 0.29
C SER A 175 29.16 -28.05 1.30
N ALA A 176 28.65 -27.85 2.50
CA ALA A 176 28.50 -28.91 3.50
C ALA A 176 27.53 -30.02 3.05
N HIS A 177 26.41 -29.63 2.40
CA HIS A 177 25.46 -30.61 1.88
C HIS A 177 25.98 -31.37 0.66
N ALA A 178 26.76 -30.71 -0.19
CA ALA A 178 27.47 -31.38 -1.30
C ALA A 178 28.54 -32.35 -0.82
N ALA A 179 29.26 -32.01 0.25
CA ALA A 179 30.23 -32.91 0.89
C ALA A 179 29.56 -34.12 1.56
N ALA A 180 28.37 -33.93 2.17
CA ALA A 180 27.59 -35.02 2.76
C ALA A 180 26.98 -35.97 1.72
N ALA A 181 26.66 -35.46 0.53
CA ALA A 181 26.13 -36.27 -0.59
C ALA A 181 27.20 -37.04 -1.34
N ALA A 182 28.52 -36.72 -1.13
CA ALA A 182 29.65 -37.36 -1.74
C ALA A 182 30.21 -38.52 -0.89
N ALA A 183 29.61 -38.88 0.23
CA ALA A 183 30.00 -40.08 1.01
C ALA A 183 29.60 -41.36 0.27
N PRO A 184 30.56 -42.30 0.02
CA PRO A 184 30.30 -43.47 -0.79
C PRO A 184 29.26 -44.39 -0.12
N ALA A 185 28.23 -44.74 -0.88
CA ALA A 185 27.27 -45.80 -0.49
C ALA A 185 28.02 -47.12 -0.33
N ASN A 186 27.93 -47.70 0.85
CA ASN A 186 28.48 -48.98 1.20
C ASN A 186 27.74 -50.10 0.44
N PRO A 187 28.37 -50.94 -0.35
CA PRO A 187 27.72 -52.06 -1.03
C PRO A 187 27.79 -53.33 -0.19
N ALA A 188 26.72 -53.69 0.50
CA ALA A 188 26.46 -55.07 0.97
C ALA A 188 25.01 -55.18 1.41
N SER A 189 24.16 -55.87 0.74
CA SER A 189 23.93 -57.27 0.75
C SER A 189 22.78 -57.64 -0.20
N SER A 190 23.09 -58.45 -1.17
CA SER A 190 22.17 -59.26 -1.93
C SER A 190 21.61 -60.36 -1.04
N ALA A 191 20.29 -60.43 -0.84
CA ALA A 191 19.61 -61.66 -0.49
C ALA A 191 18.25 -61.68 -1.12
N THR A 192 18.14 -62.54 -2.06
CA THR A 192 17.01 -63.12 -2.72
C THR A 192 15.92 -63.57 -1.74
N GLU A 193 14.68 -63.18 -1.99
CA GLU A 193 13.52 -64.07 -1.64
C GLU A 193 12.30 -63.69 -2.50
N ALA A 194 11.73 -64.69 -3.14
CA ALA A 194 10.67 -64.65 -4.08
C ALA A 194 9.26 -64.53 -3.45
N PRO A 195 8.23 -64.14 -4.18
CA PRO A 195 6.90 -63.92 -3.68
C PRO A 195 6.04 -65.17 -3.63
N PRO A 196 5.05 -65.33 -2.79
CA PRO A 196 3.91 -66.19 -3.00
C PRO A 196 2.72 -65.43 -3.57
N ALA A 197 2.16 -66.05 -4.60
CA ALA A 197 0.92 -65.71 -5.26
C ALA A 197 -0.32 -66.13 -4.42
N GLY A 198 -1.41 -65.50 -4.74
CA GLY A 198 -2.78 -65.93 -4.44
C GLY A 198 -3.56 -64.87 -3.61
N SER A 199 -4.75 -64.52 -3.87
CA SER A 199 -5.88 -64.84 -4.73
C SER A 199 -6.99 -63.85 -4.39
N ALA A 200 -7.56 -63.23 -5.37
CA ALA A 200 -8.95 -63.26 -5.77
C ALA A 200 -10.08 -62.98 -4.77
N ALA A 201 -11.02 -62.21 -5.28
CA ALA A 201 -12.44 -62.06 -4.96
C ALA A 201 -12.78 -61.15 -3.77
N GLY A 202 -13.71 -60.22 -3.88
CA GLY A 202 -14.91 -60.06 -4.60
C GLY A 202 -15.77 -58.99 -3.96
N SER A 203 -16.47 -58.31 -4.84
CA SER A 203 -17.86 -57.86 -4.79
C SER A 203 -18.38 -56.93 -3.67
N ALA A 204 -18.84 -55.79 -4.13
CA ALA A 204 -20.22 -55.27 -4.02
C ALA A 204 -20.78 -54.88 -2.63
N SER A 205 -21.03 -53.60 -2.47
CA SER A 205 -22.33 -52.96 -2.37
C SER A 205 -22.13 -51.45 -2.29
#